data_6cd82dcbd8c4355b9b5ee54abf5d0728
#
_entry.id   6cd82dcbd8c4355b9b5ee54abf5d0728
#
_cell.length_a   1.000
_cell.length_b   1.000
_cell.length_c   1.000
_cell.angle_alpha   90.00
_cell.angle_beta   90.00
_cell.angle_gamma   90.00
#
_symmetry.space_group_name_H-M   'P 1'
#
loop_
_entity.id
_entity.type
_entity.pdbx_description
1 polymer ?
#
loop_
_entity_poly.entity_id
_entity_poly.type
_entity_poly.pdbx_seq_one_letter_code
_entity_poly.pdbx_strand_id
1 'polypeptide(L)'
;TDKEGASKHIEAGAKRVVISGPTKSDGVDTIVLGANDDKIEGATEVISNASCTTNSLGAVMAILDAEFGVQKSMLTTVHSYTASQAIQDAPKKDPREGRNAAENIVPTSTGAAIAVTKTLPQLEGKFDGISMRVPTPVVSISDVTAVLNKNVTVEELNNAFIKASKEPYYQGILGVSDEPLVSRDYIGNSNSGTVDLELTR
;
A
#
# COMPACT_ATOMS: atom_id res chain seq x y z
N THR A 1 -8.45 -12.70 -10.08
CA THR A 1 -7.23 -12.53 -9.25
C THR A 1 -7.11 -13.66 -8.23
N ASP A 2 -7.17 -14.90 -8.71
CA ASP A 2 -7.01 -16.11 -7.91
C ASP A 2 -5.93 -17.00 -8.53
N LYS A 3 -5.45 -17.96 -7.75
CA LYS A 3 -4.39 -18.89 -8.15
C LYS A 3 -4.80 -19.73 -9.34
N GLU A 4 -6.04 -20.20 -9.37
CA GLU A 4 -6.53 -21.07 -10.45
C GLU A 4 -6.47 -20.35 -11.81
N GLY A 5 -7.02 -19.15 -11.88
CA GLY A 5 -6.97 -18.33 -13.10
C GLY A 5 -5.55 -17.98 -13.52
N ALA A 6 -4.67 -17.66 -12.55
CA ALA A 6 -3.27 -17.36 -12.80
C ALA A 6 -2.50 -18.60 -13.29
N SER A 7 -2.76 -19.80 -12.74
CA SER A 7 -2.08 -21.04 -13.12
C SER A 7 -2.31 -21.42 -14.58
N LYS A 8 -3.40 -21.00 -15.19
CA LYS A 8 -3.65 -21.23 -16.64
C LYS A 8 -2.58 -20.58 -17.53
N HIS A 9 -1.96 -19.49 -17.08
CA HIS A 9 -0.85 -18.88 -17.81
C HIS A 9 0.44 -19.70 -17.67
N ILE A 10 0.66 -20.35 -16.52
CA ILE A 10 1.77 -21.30 -16.36
C ILE A 10 1.58 -22.51 -17.28
N GLU A 11 0.37 -23.09 -17.31
CA GLU A 11 0.02 -24.18 -18.21
C GLU A 11 0.21 -23.81 -19.68
N ALA A 12 0.00 -22.54 -20.03
CA ALA A 12 0.23 -21.99 -21.36
C ALA A 12 1.70 -21.67 -21.66
N GLY A 13 2.64 -21.94 -20.73
CA GLY A 13 4.07 -21.79 -20.93
C GLY A 13 4.72 -20.56 -20.29
N ALA A 14 4.01 -19.78 -19.48
CA ALA A 14 4.63 -18.72 -18.71
C ALA A 14 5.51 -19.31 -17.59
N LYS A 15 6.71 -18.76 -17.41
CA LYS A 15 7.63 -19.19 -16.33
C LYS A 15 7.22 -18.68 -14.96
N ARG A 16 6.56 -17.52 -14.91
CA ARG A 16 6.05 -16.90 -13.69
C ARG A 16 4.85 -16.02 -14.02
N VAL A 17 3.92 -15.92 -13.10
CA VAL A 17 2.74 -15.03 -13.20
C VAL A 17 2.73 -14.08 -12.04
N VAL A 18 2.60 -12.78 -12.32
CA VAL A 18 2.43 -11.73 -11.31
C VAL A 18 0.99 -11.26 -11.36
N ILE A 19 0.24 -11.50 -10.29
CA ILE A 19 -1.10 -10.95 -10.13
C ILE A 19 -0.94 -9.49 -9.71
N SER A 20 -1.43 -8.57 -10.53
CA SER A 20 -1.35 -7.10 -10.31
C SER A 20 -2.38 -6.59 -9.29
N GLY A 21 -2.63 -7.36 -8.24
CA GLY A 21 -3.59 -7.02 -7.18
C GLY A 21 -3.56 -8.01 -6.03
N PRO A 22 -4.24 -7.72 -4.92
CA PRO A 22 -4.28 -8.62 -3.78
C PRO A 22 -5.03 -9.91 -4.13
N THR A 23 -4.59 -11.02 -3.55
CA THR A 23 -5.25 -12.32 -3.65
C THR A 23 -5.56 -12.88 -2.28
N LYS A 24 -6.64 -13.66 -2.20
CA LYS A 24 -7.00 -14.44 -1.01
C LYS A 24 -6.65 -15.92 -1.18
N SER A 25 -6.08 -16.30 -2.33
CA SER A 25 -5.72 -17.69 -2.62
C SER A 25 -4.53 -18.12 -1.78
N ASP A 26 -4.62 -19.30 -1.19
CA ASP A 26 -3.49 -19.93 -0.50
C ASP A 26 -2.40 -20.34 -1.48
N GLY A 27 -1.15 -20.32 -1.02
CA GLY A 27 0.02 -20.71 -1.84
C GLY A 27 0.30 -19.74 -2.98
N VAL A 28 0.01 -18.46 -2.79
CA VAL A 28 0.47 -17.35 -3.61
C VAL A 28 1.23 -16.39 -2.69
N ASP A 29 2.52 -16.23 -2.95
CA ASP A 29 3.35 -15.31 -2.19
C ASP A 29 3.03 -13.86 -2.55
N THR A 30 2.96 -13.01 -1.53
CA THR A 30 2.79 -11.57 -1.71
C THR A 30 4.16 -10.91 -1.63
N ILE A 31 4.60 -10.28 -2.71
CA ILE A 31 5.89 -9.59 -2.81
C ILE A 31 5.66 -8.10 -3.01
N VAL A 32 6.28 -7.30 -2.17
CA VAL A 32 6.23 -5.84 -2.20
C VAL A 32 7.66 -5.30 -2.15
N LEU A 33 8.03 -4.54 -3.17
CA LEU A 33 9.35 -3.93 -3.27
C LEU A 33 9.60 -2.97 -2.10
N GLY A 34 10.79 -3.03 -1.53
CA GLY A 34 11.16 -2.24 -0.36
C GLY A 34 10.62 -2.77 0.97
N ALA A 35 9.98 -3.96 0.98
CA ALA A 35 9.47 -4.60 2.19
C ALA A 35 9.91 -6.05 2.35
N ASN A 36 9.76 -6.88 1.31
CA ASN A 36 10.09 -8.31 1.35
C ASN A 36 10.51 -8.87 -0.02
N ASP A 37 11.04 -8.06 -0.89
CA ASP A 37 11.49 -8.45 -2.23
C ASP A 37 12.70 -9.39 -2.21
N ASP A 38 13.42 -9.48 -1.09
CA ASP A 38 14.41 -10.52 -0.83
C ASP A 38 13.85 -11.94 -0.95
N LYS A 39 12.55 -12.11 -0.76
CA LYS A 39 11.86 -13.41 -0.86
C LYS A 39 11.52 -13.83 -2.30
N ILE A 40 11.74 -12.97 -3.29
CA ILE A 40 11.30 -13.23 -4.67
C ILE A 40 11.97 -14.44 -5.31
N GLU A 41 13.22 -14.75 -4.95
CA GLU A 41 13.95 -15.90 -5.51
C GLU A 41 13.35 -17.23 -5.08
N GLY A 42 12.88 -17.33 -3.83
CA GLY A 42 12.22 -18.51 -3.27
C GLY A 42 10.70 -18.55 -3.45
N ALA A 43 10.12 -17.52 -4.08
CA ALA A 43 8.68 -17.41 -4.22
C ALA A 43 8.10 -18.40 -5.22
N THR A 44 6.82 -18.73 -5.04
CA THR A 44 6.05 -19.59 -5.95
C THR A 44 5.98 -19.02 -7.38
N GLU A 45 5.65 -19.87 -8.36
CA GLU A 45 5.52 -19.44 -9.77
C GLU A 45 4.42 -18.39 -9.97
N VAL A 46 3.41 -18.38 -9.09
CA VAL A 46 2.35 -17.37 -9.08
C VAL A 46 2.55 -16.51 -7.84
N ILE A 47 2.84 -15.22 -8.03
CA ILE A 47 2.99 -14.23 -6.97
C ILE A 47 1.96 -13.12 -7.09
N SER A 48 1.68 -12.45 -5.99
CA SER A 48 0.84 -11.25 -5.93
C SER A 48 1.71 -10.02 -5.68
N ASN A 49 1.50 -8.97 -6.45
CA ASN A 49 2.11 -7.65 -6.20
C ASN A 49 1.28 -6.79 -5.21
N ALA A 50 0.38 -7.41 -4.45
CA ALA A 50 -0.46 -6.75 -3.45
C ALA A 50 -1.35 -5.61 -4.01
N SER A 51 -1.79 -4.69 -3.17
CA SER A 51 -2.56 -3.49 -3.55
C SER A 51 -1.66 -2.26 -3.68
N CYS A 52 -2.16 -1.23 -4.35
CA CYS A 52 -1.52 0.08 -4.42
C CYS A 52 -1.18 0.64 -3.02
N THR A 53 -2.13 0.58 -2.09
CA THR A 53 -1.94 1.03 -0.70
C THR A 53 -0.87 0.20 0.01
N THR A 54 -0.83 -1.12 -0.20
CA THR A 54 0.21 -1.98 0.37
C THR A 54 1.59 -1.64 -0.18
N ASN A 55 1.69 -1.35 -1.47
CA ASN A 55 2.96 -0.95 -2.10
C ASN A 55 3.44 0.41 -1.57
N SER A 56 2.57 1.40 -1.46
CA SER A 56 2.94 2.73 -0.94
C SER A 56 3.39 2.69 0.53
N LEU A 57 2.86 1.75 1.31
CA LEU A 57 3.16 1.62 2.74
C LEU A 57 4.31 0.67 3.05
N GLY A 58 4.61 -0.28 2.17
CA GLY A 58 5.57 -1.33 2.43
C GLY A 58 6.94 -0.78 2.85
N ALA A 59 7.54 0.06 2.01
CA ALA A 59 8.82 0.70 2.31
C ALA A 59 8.74 1.65 3.52
N VAL A 60 7.66 2.43 3.64
CA VAL A 60 7.47 3.36 4.76
C VAL A 60 7.43 2.61 6.09
N MET A 61 6.64 1.55 6.19
CA MET A 61 6.52 0.76 7.42
C MET A 61 7.79 -0.04 7.73
N ALA A 62 8.50 -0.53 6.71
CA ALA A 62 9.78 -1.20 6.87
C ALA A 62 10.83 -0.26 7.48
N ILE A 63 10.92 0.97 7.00
CA ILE A 63 11.85 1.99 7.52
C ILE A 63 11.46 2.41 8.93
N LEU A 64 10.17 2.69 9.19
CA LEU A 64 9.70 3.06 10.53
C LEU A 64 10.01 1.98 11.56
N ASP A 65 9.77 0.72 11.21
CA ASP A 65 10.03 -0.39 12.14
C ASP A 65 11.52 -0.62 12.35
N ALA A 66 12.33 -0.58 11.30
CA ALA A 66 13.78 -0.79 11.38
C ALA A 66 14.49 0.32 12.16
N GLU A 67 14.14 1.59 11.94
CA GLU A 67 14.83 2.73 12.55
C GLU A 67 14.30 3.05 13.96
N PHE A 68 13.00 2.87 14.20
CA PHE A 68 12.35 3.36 15.41
C PHE A 68 11.60 2.28 16.19
N GLY A 69 11.28 1.16 15.57
CA GLY A 69 10.43 0.10 16.12
C GLY A 69 8.97 0.53 16.25
N VAL A 70 8.05 -0.23 15.66
CA VAL A 70 6.61 0.05 15.71
C VAL A 70 5.94 -0.79 16.79
N GLN A 71 5.31 -0.15 17.76
CA GLN A 71 4.47 -0.81 18.78
C GLN A 71 3.05 -1.02 18.28
N LYS A 72 2.45 0.04 17.71
CA LYS A 72 1.11 0.04 17.12
C LYS A 72 1.05 1.09 16.03
N SER A 73 0.21 0.86 15.02
CA SER A 73 -0.03 1.85 13.99
C SER A 73 -1.44 1.72 13.40
N MET A 74 -1.94 2.83 12.90
CA MET A 74 -3.25 2.95 12.29
C MET A 74 -3.13 3.67 10.96
N LEU A 75 -3.80 3.14 9.93
CA LEU A 75 -3.88 3.73 8.61
C LEU A 75 -5.27 4.33 8.37
N THR A 76 -5.30 5.56 7.88
CA THR A 76 -6.45 6.09 7.15
C THR A 76 -6.00 6.40 5.72
N THR A 77 -6.53 5.68 4.73
CA THR A 77 -6.24 6.02 3.33
C THR A 77 -7.42 6.76 2.69
N VAL A 78 -7.18 7.99 2.24
CA VAL A 78 -8.08 8.77 1.41
C VAL A 78 -7.80 8.36 -0.04
N HIS A 79 -8.71 7.60 -0.63
CA HIS A 79 -8.43 6.81 -1.82
C HIS A 79 -9.36 7.16 -2.97
N SER A 80 -8.81 7.20 -4.18
CA SER A 80 -9.61 7.31 -5.40
C SER A 80 -10.70 6.24 -5.46
N TYR A 81 -11.82 6.53 -6.11
CA TYR A 81 -12.83 5.51 -6.36
C TYR A 81 -12.30 4.40 -7.27
N THR A 82 -12.88 3.22 -7.15
CA THR A 82 -12.44 2.02 -7.90
C THR A 82 -13.65 1.31 -8.52
N ALA A 83 -13.38 0.33 -9.37
CA ALA A 83 -14.42 -0.45 -10.06
C ALA A 83 -15.36 -1.25 -9.11
N SER A 84 -15.01 -1.39 -7.81
CA SER A 84 -15.92 -1.98 -6.83
C SER A 84 -17.13 -1.10 -6.54
N GLN A 85 -16.98 0.22 -6.68
CA GLN A 85 -18.02 1.20 -6.40
C GLN A 85 -18.96 1.38 -7.58
N ALA A 86 -20.22 1.72 -7.27
CA ALA A 86 -21.21 2.13 -8.27
C ALA A 86 -20.97 3.59 -8.72
N ILE A 87 -21.09 3.88 -10.00
CA ILE A 87 -21.05 5.25 -10.52
C ILE A 87 -22.37 5.97 -10.21
N GLN A 88 -23.50 5.30 -10.39
CA GLN A 88 -24.82 5.69 -9.92
C GLN A 88 -25.24 4.75 -8.78
N ASP A 89 -26.15 5.18 -7.90
CA ASP A 89 -26.67 4.35 -6.84
C ASP A 89 -27.16 3.00 -7.41
N ALA A 90 -26.57 1.91 -6.94
CA ALA A 90 -26.89 0.57 -7.43
C ALA A 90 -26.71 -0.47 -6.31
N PRO A 91 -27.43 -1.60 -6.36
CA PRO A 91 -27.26 -2.68 -5.37
C PRO A 91 -25.85 -3.26 -5.45
N LYS A 92 -25.16 -3.32 -4.30
CA LYS A 92 -23.85 -3.96 -4.11
C LYS A 92 -23.88 -4.83 -2.86
N LYS A 93 -22.93 -5.76 -2.75
CA LYS A 93 -22.78 -6.59 -1.56
C LYS A 93 -22.53 -5.76 -0.29
N ASP A 94 -21.67 -4.75 -0.41
CA ASP A 94 -21.54 -3.70 0.61
C ASP A 94 -22.45 -2.54 0.20
N PRO A 95 -23.45 -2.17 1.02
CA PRO A 95 -24.37 -1.07 0.71
C PRO A 95 -23.68 0.28 0.55
N ARG A 96 -22.54 0.52 1.21
CA ARG A 96 -21.75 1.75 1.07
C ARG A 96 -21.11 1.84 -0.30
N GLU A 97 -20.58 0.74 -0.84
CA GLU A 97 -20.01 0.69 -2.19
C GLU A 97 -21.09 0.81 -3.29
N GLY A 98 -22.36 0.61 -2.94
CA GLY A 98 -23.52 0.82 -3.81
C GLY A 98 -23.89 2.28 -4.01
N ARG A 99 -23.35 3.20 -3.19
CA ARG A 99 -23.64 4.63 -3.32
C ARG A 99 -22.77 5.28 -4.40
N ASN A 100 -23.31 6.30 -5.02
CA ASN A 100 -22.67 7.08 -6.09
C ASN A 100 -21.25 7.52 -5.70
N ALA A 101 -20.27 7.02 -6.44
CA ALA A 101 -18.84 7.27 -6.16
C ALA A 101 -18.41 8.72 -6.46
N ALA A 102 -19.14 9.43 -7.32
CA ALA A 102 -18.78 10.78 -7.77
C ALA A 102 -19.17 11.88 -6.78
N GLU A 103 -20.04 11.59 -5.80
CA GLU A 103 -20.64 12.60 -4.91
C GLU A 103 -20.53 12.26 -3.44
N ASN A 104 -19.90 11.14 -3.08
CA ASN A 104 -19.85 10.68 -1.71
C ASN A 104 -18.41 10.44 -1.22
N ILE A 105 -18.19 10.67 0.08
CA ILE A 105 -17.09 10.06 0.81
C ILE A 105 -17.60 8.70 1.29
N VAL A 106 -17.01 7.62 0.80
CA VAL A 106 -17.46 6.25 1.09
C VAL A 106 -16.46 5.52 1.98
N PRO A 107 -16.77 5.34 3.29
CA PRO A 107 -15.92 4.53 4.15
C PRO A 107 -16.01 3.05 3.73
N THR A 108 -14.84 2.42 3.61
CA THR A 108 -14.74 0.99 3.31
C THR A 108 -13.67 0.33 4.18
N SER A 109 -13.75 -0.97 4.36
CA SER A 109 -12.63 -1.74 4.89
C SER A 109 -11.46 -1.71 3.90
N THR A 110 -10.25 -1.88 4.41
CA THR A 110 -9.07 -2.07 3.58
C THR A 110 -8.33 -3.33 3.98
N GLY A 111 -7.96 -4.13 2.99
CA GLY A 111 -7.06 -5.27 3.20
C GLY A 111 -5.58 -4.88 3.22
N ALA A 112 -5.26 -3.60 3.05
CA ALA A 112 -3.89 -3.14 2.93
C ALA A 112 -3.09 -3.35 4.22
N ALA A 113 -3.66 -3.07 5.39
CA ALA A 113 -3.00 -3.30 6.67
C ALA A 113 -2.63 -4.79 6.85
N ILE A 114 -3.57 -5.70 6.59
CA ILE A 114 -3.32 -7.15 6.63
C ILE A 114 -2.26 -7.55 5.61
N ALA A 115 -2.28 -6.96 4.41
CA ALA A 115 -1.29 -7.28 3.38
C ALA A 115 0.11 -6.77 3.75
N VAL A 116 0.23 -5.60 4.37
CA VAL A 116 1.49 -5.10 4.92
C VAL A 116 2.03 -6.05 5.99
N THR A 117 1.19 -6.55 6.90
CA THR A 117 1.65 -7.50 7.94
C THR A 117 2.06 -8.87 7.37
N LYS A 118 1.54 -9.26 6.20
CA LYS A 118 2.02 -10.45 5.49
C LYS A 118 3.43 -10.25 4.90
N THR A 119 3.76 -9.04 4.48
CA THR A 119 5.09 -8.71 3.95
C THR A 119 6.10 -8.39 5.06
N LEU A 120 5.62 -7.81 6.16
CA LEU A 120 6.36 -7.45 7.38
C LEU A 120 5.75 -8.17 8.59
N PRO A 121 6.02 -9.46 8.81
CA PRO A 121 5.35 -10.27 9.83
C PRO A 121 5.52 -9.74 11.27
N GLN A 122 6.59 -9.02 11.55
CA GLN A 122 6.83 -8.39 12.86
C GLN A 122 5.78 -7.30 13.21
N LEU A 123 5.00 -6.84 12.24
CA LEU A 123 3.89 -5.90 12.43
C LEU A 123 2.53 -6.60 12.63
N GLU A 124 2.48 -7.93 12.66
CA GLU A 124 1.23 -8.65 12.90
C GLU A 124 0.62 -8.27 14.25
N GLY A 125 -0.69 -7.95 14.24
CA GLY A 125 -1.42 -7.46 15.40
C GLY A 125 -1.09 -6.03 15.84
N LYS A 126 -0.20 -5.33 15.12
CA LYS A 126 0.22 -3.97 15.43
C LYS A 126 -0.25 -2.93 14.40
N PHE A 127 -0.80 -3.36 13.27
CA PHE A 127 -1.19 -2.49 12.18
C PHE A 127 -2.61 -2.81 11.70
N ASP A 128 -3.48 -1.79 11.69
CA ASP A 128 -4.85 -1.85 11.19
C ASP A 128 -5.21 -0.57 10.43
N GLY A 129 -6.37 -0.51 9.78
CA GLY A 129 -6.75 0.68 9.05
C GLY A 129 -8.10 0.64 8.36
N ILE A 130 -8.49 1.82 7.87
CA ILE A 130 -9.71 2.04 7.09
C ILE A 130 -9.40 2.78 5.79
N SER A 131 -10.32 2.73 4.85
CA SER A 131 -10.26 3.49 3.59
C SER A 131 -11.46 4.42 3.48
N MET A 132 -11.20 5.65 3.05
CA MET A 132 -12.20 6.64 2.67
C MET A 132 -12.13 6.83 1.15
N ARG A 133 -13.08 6.30 0.40
CA ARG A 133 -13.16 6.56 -1.04
C ARG A 133 -13.70 7.96 -1.28
N VAL A 134 -13.04 8.70 -2.17
CA VAL A 134 -13.38 10.10 -2.50
C VAL A 134 -13.53 10.28 -4.01
N PRO A 135 -14.24 11.33 -4.48
CA PRO A 135 -14.48 11.60 -5.90
C PRO A 135 -13.22 12.06 -6.67
N THR A 136 -12.15 11.30 -6.60
CA THR A 136 -10.94 11.50 -7.43
C THR A 136 -10.67 10.24 -8.25
N PRO A 137 -10.29 10.37 -9.54
CA PRO A 137 -10.15 9.22 -10.41
C PRO A 137 -8.89 8.40 -10.15
N VAL A 138 -7.83 9.00 -9.61
CA VAL A 138 -6.53 8.39 -9.39
C VAL A 138 -5.83 8.99 -8.18
N VAL A 139 -4.80 8.30 -7.71
CA VAL A 139 -3.96 8.64 -6.55
C VAL A 139 -4.70 8.47 -5.22
N SER A 140 -3.95 8.34 -4.15
CA SER A 140 -4.45 8.20 -2.78
C SER A 140 -3.46 8.83 -1.81
N ILE A 141 -3.96 9.33 -0.69
CA ILE A 141 -3.15 9.74 0.45
C ILE A 141 -3.33 8.70 1.55
N SER A 142 -2.23 8.26 2.13
CA SER A 142 -2.21 7.39 3.30
C SER A 142 -1.72 8.17 4.51
N ASP A 143 -2.59 8.36 5.49
CA ASP A 143 -2.24 8.92 6.79
C ASP A 143 -1.95 7.76 7.75
N VAL A 144 -0.73 7.73 8.29
CA VAL A 144 -0.25 6.70 9.21
C VAL A 144 0.06 7.32 10.56
N THR A 145 -0.71 6.95 11.56
CA THR A 145 -0.41 7.26 12.97
C THR A 145 0.29 6.07 13.61
N ALA A 146 1.46 6.27 14.20
CA ALA A 146 2.24 5.20 14.82
C ALA A 146 2.70 5.54 16.23
N VAL A 147 2.67 4.53 17.11
CA VAL A 147 3.35 4.55 18.40
C VAL A 147 4.67 3.81 18.22
N LEU A 148 5.77 4.50 18.45
CA LEU A 148 7.13 4.00 18.26
C LEU A 148 7.76 3.56 19.59
N ASN A 149 8.82 2.73 19.53
CA ASN A 149 9.52 2.27 20.72
C ASN A 149 10.38 3.36 21.39
N LYS A 150 10.65 4.44 20.69
CA LYS A 150 11.43 5.58 21.18
C LYS A 150 10.76 6.89 20.78
N ASN A 151 10.96 7.92 21.59
CA ASN A 151 10.55 9.26 21.22
C ASN A 151 11.41 9.75 20.06
N VAL A 152 10.76 10.32 19.07
CA VAL A 152 11.42 10.85 17.87
C VAL A 152 10.85 12.23 17.55
N THR A 153 11.68 13.07 16.96
CA THR A 153 11.27 14.37 16.44
C THR A 153 10.82 14.22 14.98
N VAL A 154 10.06 15.20 14.49
CA VAL A 154 9.68 15.30 13.07
C VAL A 154 10.94 15.30 12.18
N GLU A 155 11.97 16.01 12.60
CA GLU A 155 13.25 16.08 11.86
C GLU A 155 13.92 14.71 11.75
N GLU A 156 13.97 13.93 12.83
CA GLU A 156 14.53 12.57 12.82
C GLU A 156 13.76 11.64 11.90
N LEU A 157 12.40 11.71 11.93
CA LEU A 157 11.54 10.95 11.02
C LEU A 157 11.81 11.32 9.56
N ASN A 158 11.78 12.60 9.24
CA ASN A 158 12.01 13.08 7.88
C ASN A 158 13.41 12.71 7.38
N ASN A 159 14.43 12.84 8.22
CA ASN A 159 15.79 12.47 7.87
C ASN A 159 15.95 10.96 7.58
N ALA A 160 15.23 10.10 8.29
CA ALA A 160 15.21 8.66 8.00
C ALA A 160 14.66 8.37 6.59
N PHE A 161 13.54 8.99 6.20
CA PHE A 161 12.98 8.83 4.86
C PHE A 161 13.87 9.46 3.77
N ILE A 162 14.41 10.65 4.00
CA ILE A 162 15.35 11.31 3.07
C ILE A 162 16.60 10.46 2.85
N LYS A 163 17.14 9.87 3.92
CA LYS A 163 18.29 8.97 3.83
C LYS A 163 17.93 7.72 3.03
N ALA A 164 16.85 7.05 3.39
CA ALA A 164 16.41 5.83 2.72
C ALA A 164 16.13 6.06 1.23
N SER A 165 15.46 7.14 0.85
CA SER A 165 15.16 7.45 -0.56
C SER A 165 16.38 7.61 -1.46
N LYS A 166 17.56 7.87 -0.87
CA LYS A 166 18.85 7.99 -1.58
C LYS A 166 19.60 6.67 -1.67
N GLU A 167 19.21 5.66 -0.90
CA GLU A 167 19.84 4.34 -0.96
C GLU A 167 19.47 3.62 -2.26
N PRO A 168 20.44 2.94 -2.92
CA PRO A 168 20.16 2.22 -4.17
C PRO A 168 18.98 1.24 -4.07
N TYR A 169 18.78 0.64 -2.91
CA TYR A 169 17.69 -0.30 -2.65
C TYR A 169 16.30 0.33 -2.78
N TYR A 170 16.15 1.59 -2.37
CA TYR A 170 14.86 2.29 -2.39
C TYR A 170 14.65 3.19 -3.63
N GLN A 171 15.63 3.27 -4.54
CA GLN A 171 15.48 4.06 -5.76
C GLN A 171 14.36 3.52 -6.65
N GLY A 172 13.43 4.39 -7.06
CA GLY A 172 12.23 4.01 -7.82
C GLY A 172 11.12 3.34 -6.98
N ILE A 173 11.34 3.18 -5.67
CA ILE A 173 10.37 2.61 -4.72
C ILE A 173 9.84 3.70 -3.79
N LEU A 174 10.73 4.42 -3.12
CA LEU A 174 10.38 5.46 -2.17
C LEU A 174 10.81 6.83 -2.65
N GLY A 175 9.85 7.74 -2.84
CA GLY A 175 10.07 9.17 -3.02
C GLY A 175 9.89 9.94 -1.72
N VAL A 176 10.43 11.15 -1.68
CA VAL A 176 10.17 12.16 -0.65
C VAL A 176 9.90 13.49 -1.34
N SER A 177 9.04 14.33 -0.75
CA SER A 177 8.76 15.69 -1.23
C SER A 177 8.63 16.63 -0.06
N ASP A 178 9.20 17.83 -0.22
CA ASP A 178 9.06 19.00 0.65
C ASP A 178 8.31 20.14 -0.07
N GLU A 179 7.65 19.83 -1.20
CA GLU A 179 6.86 20.76 -1.98
C GLU A 179 5.37 20.63 -1.63
N PRO A 180 4.56 21.71 -1.66
CA PRO A 180 3.14 21.69 -1.34
C PRO A 180 2.31 21.09 -2.49
N LEU A 181 2.48 19.79 -2.75
CA LEU A 181 1.86 19.07 -3.85
C LEU A 181 0.49 18.52 -3.46
N VAL A 182 -0.34 18.26 -4.49
CA VAL A 182 -1.64 17.60 -4.36
C VAL A 182 -1.70 16.34 -5.22
N SER A 183 -2.76 15.56 -5.07
CA SER A 183 -2.88 14.24 -5.73
C SER A 183 -2.62 14.24 -7.25
N ARG A 184 -2.98 15.30 -7.96
CA ARG A 184 -2.77 15.38 -9.42
C ARG A 184 -1.31 15.54 -9.83
N ASP A 185 -0.48 16.10 -8.95
CA ASP A 185 0.95 16.31 -9.21
C ASP A 185 1.72 14.98 -9.21
N TYR A 186 1.18 13.97 -8.55
CA TYR A 186 1.75 12.63 -8.51
C TYR A 186 1.35 11.73 -9.68
N ILE A 187 0.49 12.19 -10.61
CA ILE A 187 0.11 11.38 -11.78
C ILE A 187 1.34 11.14 -12.67
N GLY A 188 1.65 9.86 -12.89
CA GLY A 188 2.82 9.46 -13.67
C GLY A 188 4.11 9.33 -12.86
N ASN A 189 4.09 9.61 -11.55
CA ASN A 189 5.21 9.27 -10.66
C ASN A 189 5.35 7.75 -10.57
N SER A 190 6.55 7.23 -10.82
CA SER A 190 6.84 5.81 -10.88
C SER A 190 7.18 5.16 -9.52
N ASN A 191 7.36 5.97 -8.46
CA ASN A 191 7.61 5.43 -7.13
C ASN A 191 6.39 4.66 -6.60
N SER A 192 6.62 3.67 -5.77
CA SER A 192 5.55 2.93 -5.08
C SER A 192 4.81 3.82 -4.09
N GLY A 193 5.52 4.75 -3.46
CA GLY A 193 4.97 5.79 -2.58
C GLY A 193 5.91 6.97 -2.45
N THR A 194 5.36 8.13 -2.11
CA THR A 194 6.13 9.35 -1.81
C THR A 194 5.71 9.87 -0.44
N VAL A 195 6.68 10.10 0.44
CA VAL A 195 6.45 10.70 1.75
C VAL A 195 6.41 12.22 1.60
N ASP A 196 5.32 12.82 2.05
CA ASP A 196 5.18 14.27 2.16
C ASP A 196 5.81 14.72 3.48
N LEU A 197 6.98 15.36 3.40
CA LEU A 197 7.79 15.75 4.56
C LEU A 197 7.18 16.94 5.32
N GLU A 198 6.37 17.76 4.66
CA GLU A 198 5.72 18.90 5.30
C GLU A 198 4.54 18.47 6.19
N LEU A 199 3.96 17.30 5.93
CA LEU A 199 2.82 16.78 6.68
C LEU A 199 3.21 15.81 7.81
N THR A 200 4.49 15.55 8.03
CA THR A 200 4.96 14.78 9.21
C THR A 200 4.69 15.55 10.50
N ARG A 201 4.14 14.87 11.50
CA ARG A 201 3.75 15.47 12.80
C ARG A 201 4.23 14.60 13.97
#